data_5b0493e4a02922adf4fc45bbf85af174
#
_entry.id   5b0493e4a02922adf4fc45bbf85af174
#
_cell.length_a   1.000
_cell.length_b   1.000
_cell.length_c   1.000
_cell.angle_alpha   90.00
_cell.angle_beta   90.00
_cell.angle_gamma   90.00
#
_symmetry.space_group_name_H-M   'P 1'
#
loop_
_entity.id
_entity.type
_entity.pdbx_description
1 polymer ?
#
loop_
_entity_poly.entity_id
_entity_poly.type
_entity_poly.pdbx_seq_one_letter_code
_entity_poly.pdbx_strand_id
1 'polypeptide(L)'
;YAVILIRANANTPLNENAPDNIFALKSYLNREQYESAPLLYGKTYASEPEYVPEGDYYKVKMKTGGAVYRPNREEGKYKVIRNKEEVCYTQNMLFSRMWNDRMASSYKSWSEGTDGAPTQKENLTYFFAYQLNYMYWRYFLWNFVGRQNDIQGHGEPEHGNWITGIPLLDNLRLGDQELLPESLRQNKGHNVFYALPLLLGLIGIYWQWMRGKKGMQQFSVVFFLFFMTGLAIVLYLNQTPGQPRERDYAYAGSFYAFAIWIGMGAAGLCDALRKKKSSVLQVGLLMFLCLLIPVQMASQTWDDHDRSNRFTCRDFGANYLMTLPDKGNPIIFSNGDNDTFPLWYNQDTEGVRRDARICNLSYAQTDWYIYQQQCPLYDAPGLPITWSKDQYQEGKNEYVAIRPELKKQIEELYQKHPEEARDSFGNDPFEVKNILKYWALSEKQDFHVIPTDTISISIDKDAVLRSGIMLPDSIRHLKGKELKNAIPDKIYISLKDMRILTKVDMLMLEMLANCNWERPLYMAISVGEVSKLKFDHYFVQEGLAFRFTPFDYKKWGNVKGDNNYAIDVERLYENVMNRYKYGGLDTPGLYLDETTLRTCYYHRRLFAQLAKELIRQGDNTRARKVLAYFP
;
A
#
# COMPACT_ATOMS: atom_id res chain seq x y z
N TYR A 1 7.89 -9.99 -23.39
CA TYR A 1 9.02 -9.58 -22.52
C TYR A 1 9.84 -8.44 -23.14
N ALA A 2 10.14 -8.45 -24.47
CA ALA A 2 10.89 -7.36 -25.11
C ALA A 2 10.25 -5.98 -24.92
N VAL A 3 8.91 -5.88 -24.93
CA VAL A 3 8.18 -4.62 -24.71
C VAL A 3 8.47 -4.04 -23.32
N ILE A 4 8.62 -4.89 -22.29
CA ILE A 4 8.94 -4.44 -20.93
C ILE A 4 10.33 -3.75 -20.93
N LEU A 5 11.33 -4.40 -21.52
CA LEU A 5 12.69 -3.82 -21.66
C LEU A 5 12.70 -2.50 -22.44
N ILE A 6 11.98 -2.44 -23.56
CA ILE A 6 11.90 -1.23 -24.40
C ILE A 6 11.28 -0.07 -23.61
N ARG A 7 10.16 -0.32 -22.93
CA ARG A 7 9.49 0.70 -22.11
C ARG A 7 10.33 1.16 -20.94
N ALA A 8 10.98 0.22 -20.24
CA ALA A 8 11.86 0.56 -19.12
C ALA A 8 13.05 1.44 -19.58
N ASN A 9 13.62 1.17 -20.76
CA ASN A 9 14.70 1.99 -21.33
C ASN A 9 14.19 3.34 -21.88
N ALA A 10 12.90 3.48 -22.18
CA ALA A 10 12.31 4.76 -22.57
C ALA A 10 12.14 5.74 -21.39
N ASN A 11 12.45 5.31 -20.18
CA ASN A 11 12.43 6.11 -18.95
C ASN A 11 11.07 6.82 -18.74
N THR A 12 9.99 6.05 -18.77
CA THR A 12 8.62 6.54 -18.57
C THR A 12 8.44 7.14 -17.17
N PRO A 13 7.47 8.03 -16.94
CA PRO A 13 7.22 8.69 -15.66
C PRO A 13 7.15 7.75 -14.46
N LEU A 14 6.53 6.57 -14.65
CA LEU A 14 6.55 5.47 -13.68
C LEU A 14 7.23 4.26 -14.31
N ASN A 15 8.47 4.00 -13.90
CA ASN A 15 9.28 2.86 -14.34
C ASN A 15 9.53 1.92 -13.16
N GLU A 16 8.47 1.27 -12.68
CA GLU A 16 8.51 0.42 -11.48
C GLU A 16 9.52 -0.71 -11.63
N ASN A 17 10.42 -0.83 -10.62
CA ASN A 17 11.55 -1.75 -10.58
C ASN A 17 12.57 -1.61 -11.73
N ALA A 18 12.43 -0.61 -12.59
CA ALA A 18 13.34 -0.29 -13.70
C ALA A 18 13.93 -1.54 -14.40
N PRO A 19 13.11 -2.44 -15.01
CA PRO A 19 13.58 -3.65 -15.66
C PRO A 19 14.25 -3.35 -17.03
N ASP A 20 15.29 -2.49 -16.99
CA ASP A 20 15.99 -1.96 -18.16
C ASP A 20 17.09 -2.88 -18.73
N ASN A 21 17.38 -3.97 -18.03
CA ASN A 21 18.37 -4.97 -18.42
C ASN A 21 17.88 -6.40 -18.07
N ILE A 22 18.61 -7.42 -18.57
CA ILE A 22 18.19 -8.83 -18.45
C ILE A 22 18.09 -9.28 -17.00
N PHE A 23 19.00 -8.86 -16.11
CA PHE A 23 19.00 -9.26 -14.71
C PHE A 23 17.89 -8.56 -13.93
N ALA A 24 17.67 -7.27 -14.16
CA ALA A 24 16.54 -6.55 -13.59
C ALA A 24 15.19 -7.09 -14.09
N LEU A 25 15.09 -7.45 -15.39
CA LEU A 25 13.91 -8.11 -15.93
C LEU A 25 13.68 -9.48 -15.28
N LYS A 26 14.73 -10.28 -15.07
CA LYS A 26 14.62 -11.57 -14.37
C LYS A 26 14.11 -11.37 -12.94
N SER A 27 14.68 -10.43 -12.20
CA SER A 27 14.26 -10.10 -10.83
C SER A 27 12.80 -9.64 -10.79
N TYR A 28 12.41 -8.78 -11.73
CA TYR A 28 11.02 -8.33 -11.88
C TYR A 28 10.04 -9.47 -12.17
N LEU A 29 10.37 -10.34 -13.11
CA LEU A 29 9.52 -11.50 -13.47
C LEU A 29 9.45 -12.54 -12.34
N ASN A 30 10.52 -12.73 -11.60
CA ASN A 30 10.57 -13.58 -10.42
C ASN A 30 9.90 -12.97 -9.20
N ARG A 31 9.40 -11.71 -9.29
CA ARG A 31 8.75 -10.99 -8.19
C ARG A 31 9.62 -10.88 -6.94
N GLU A 32 10.94 -10.71 -7.11
CA GLU A 32 11.91 -10.68 -6.01
C GLU A 32 11.73 -9.47 -5.08
N GLN A 33 10.99 -8.44 -5.52
CA GLN A 33 10.61 -7.29 -4.72
C GLN A 33 9.56 -7.58 -3.63
N TYR A 34 8.91 -8.75 -3.70
CA TYR A 34 7.93 -9.17 -2.69
C TYR A 34 8.54 -10.17 -1.73
N GLU A 35 8.07 -10.18 -0.49
CA GLU A 35 8.49 -11.18 0.50
C GLU A 35 8.18 -12.59 -0.03
N SER A 36 9.18 -13.47 0.00
CA SER A 36 9.04 -14.85 -0.47
C SER A 36 8.41 -15.72 0.60
N ALA A 37 7.21 -16.24 0.30
CA ALA A 37 6.58 -17.26 1.12
C ALA A 37 7.20 -18.65 0.85
N PRO A 38 7.38 -19.51 1.85
CA PRO A 38 7.88 -20.88 1.63
C PRO A 38 6.89 -21.69 0.79
N LEU A 39 7.39 -22.37 -0.26
CA LEU A 39 6.55 -23.18 -1.14
C LEU A 39 6.46 -24.65 -0.67
N LEU A 40 7.60 -25.30 -0.53
CA LEU A 40 7.69 -26.72 -0.16
C LEU A 40 8.25 -26.95 1.25
N TYR A 41 9.23 -26.16 1.65
CA TYR A 41 9.92 -26.29 2.94
C TYR A 41 10.36 -24.92 3.42
N GLY A 42 10.15 -24.59 4.68
CA GLY A 42 10.58 -23.32 5.23
C GLY A 42 10.06 -23.03 6.63
N LYS A 43 10.29 -21.80 7.08
CA LYS A 43 9.95 -21.32 8.42
C LYS A 43 8.45 -21.44 8.71
N THR A 44 8.13 -21.55 9.99
CA THR A 44 6.79 -21.36 10.55
C THR A 44 6.72 -20.03 11.31
N TYR A 45 5.53 -19.62 11.79
CA TYR A 45 5.40 -18.42 12.62
C TYR A 45 6.16 -18.52 13.96
N ALA A 46 6.52 -19.72 14.40
CA ALA A 46 7.27 -19.97 15.63
C ALA A 46 8.78 -20.19 15.39
N SER A 47 9.24 -20.11 14.15
CA SER A 47 10.66 -20.30 13.82
C SER A 47 11.48 -19.08 14.21
N GLU A 48 12.60 -19.31 14.88
CA GLU A 48 13.56 -18.27 15.25
C GLU A 48 14.78 -18.32 14.33
N PRO A 49 15.48 -17.19 14.11
CA PRO A 49 16.75 -17.20 13.39
C PRO A 49 17.77 -18.11 14.07
N GLU A 50 18.53 -18.89 13.29
CA GLU A 50 19.68 -19.64 13.81
C GLU A 50 20.83 -18.66 14.09
N TYR A 51 21.48 -18.81 15.24
CA TYR A 51 22.65 -18.03 15.63
C TYR A 51 23.92 -18.87 15.61
N VAL A 52 25.00 -18.27 15.15
CA VAL A 52 26.34 -18.84 15.18
C VAL A 52 27.28 -17.96 16.00
N PRO A 53 28.19 -18.51 16.80
CA PRO A 53 29.17 -17.73 17.54
C PRO A 53 30.18 -17.06 16.58
N GLU A 54 30.44 -15.78 16.79
CA GLU A 54 31.46 -14.99 16.07
C GLU A 54 32.26 -14.18 17.10
N GLY A 55 33.31 -14.74 17.65
CA GLY A 55 34.07 -14.17 18.77
C GLY A 55 33.24 -14.12 20.05
N ASP A 56 33.09 -12.95 20.65
CA ASP A 56 32.37 -12.72 21.92
C ASP A 56 30.86 -12.46 21.73
N TYR A 57 30.35 -12.52 20.50
CA TYR A 57 28.93 -12.31 20.20
C TYR A 57 28.34 -13.37 19.29
N TYR A 58 27.00 -13.41 19.21
CA TYR A 58 26.28 -14.30 18.32
C TYR A 58 25.79 -13.53 17.10
N LYS A 59 26.01 -14.10 15.91
CA LYS A 59 25.53 -13.56 14.64
C LYS A 59 24.44 -14.46 14.07
N VAL A 60 23.46 -13.84 13.41
CA VAL A 60 22.44 -14.60 12.65
C VAL A 60 23.13 -15.37 11.52
N LYS A 61 22.88 -16.67 11.46
CA LYS A 61 23.37 -17.54 10.39
C LYS A 61 22.68 -17.19 9.07
N MET A 62 23.47 -16.79 8.10
CA MET A 62 23.02 -16.47 6.77
C MET A 62 23.46 -17.52 5.76
N LYS A 63 22.57 -17.87 4.83
CA LYS A 63 22.88 -18.72 3.67
C LYS A 63 23.14 -17.80 2.48
N THR A 64 24.31 -17.94 1.85
CA THR A 64 24.64 -17.22 0.64
C THR A 64 23.85 -17.77 -0.55
N GLY A 65 23.10 -16.91 -1.19
CA GLY A 65 22.31 -17.17 -2.39
C GLY A 65 23.04 -16.78 -3.68
N GLY A 66 22.27 -16.54 -4.74
CA GLY A 66 22.81 -16.14 -6.05
C GLY A 66 23.38 -14.71 -6.06
N ALA A 67 24.32 -14.45 -6.96
CA ALA A 67 24.92 -13.14 -7.16
C ALA A 67 23.90 -12.14 -7.74
N VAL A 68 23.94 -10.90 -7.25
CA VAL A 68 23.18 -9.75 -7.79
C VAL A 68 24.10 -9.00 -8.76
N TYR A 69 23.66 -8.93 -10.01
CA TYR A 69 24.42 -8.30 -11.09
C TYR A 69 23.88 -6.91 -11.42
N ARG A 70 24.79 -5.97 -11.68
CA ARG A 70 24.46 -4.65 -12.23
C ARG A 70 25.31 -4.31 -13.44
N PRO A 71 24.73 -3.56 -14.42
CA PRO A 71 25.50 -3.10 -15.56
C PRO A 71 26.47 -2.00 -15.12
N ASN A 72 27.76 -2.18 -15.46
CA ASN A 72 28.73 -1.10 -15.45
C ASN A 72 28.86 -0.60 -16.90
N ARG A 73 28.24 0.57 -17.19
CA ARG A 73 28.19 1.12 -18.54
C ARG A 73 29.58 1.58 -19.05
N GLU A 74 30.46 1.97 -18.14
CA GLU A 74 31.83 2.42 -18.49
C GLU A 74 32.69 1.26 -18.98
N GLU A 75 32.56 0.11 -18.35
CA GLU A 75 33.33 -1.09 -18.71
C GLU A 75 32.59 -2.00 -19.71
N GLY A 76 31.34 -1.70 -20.04
CA GLY A 76 30.50 -2.54 -20.90
C GLY A 76 30.26 -3.96 -20.37
N LYS A 77 30.32 -4.15 -19.04
CA LYS A 77 30.23 -5.44 -18.35
C LYS A 77 29.22 -5.40 -17.21
N TYR A 78 28.74 -6.59 -16.81
CA TYR A 78 28.02 -6.74 -15.56
C TYR A 78 28.99 -6.98 -14.40
N LYS A 79 28.83 -6.25 -13.31
CA LYS A 79 29.56 -6.48 -12.05
C LYS A 79 28.64 -7.11 -11.03
N VAL A 80 29.17 -8.02 -10.22
CA VAL A 80 28.52 -8.52 -9.01
C VAL A 80 28.66 -7.45 -7.94
N ILE A 81 27.52 -6.94 -7.45
CA ILE A 81 27.51 -5.93 -6.39
C ILE A 81 27.44 -6.56 -5.01
N ARG A 82 26.75 -7.68 -4.88
CA ARG A 82 26.65 -8.50 -3.65
C ARG A 82 26.12 -9.89 -3.97
N ASN A 83 26.18 -10.77 -3.01
CA ASN A 83 25.39 -12.01 -3.01
C ASN A 83 24.10 -11.81 -2.24
N LYS A 84 23.03 -12.49 -2.65
CA LYS A 84 21.81 -12.59 -1.84
C LYS A 84 22.12 -13.35 -0.56
N GLU A 85 21.53 -12.91 0.53
CA GLU A 85 21.65 -13.58 1.82
C GLU A 85 20.25 -13.91 2.33
N GLU A 86 20.09 -15.16 2.77
CA GLU A 86 18.84 -15.66 3.33
C GLU A 86 19.09 -16.09 4.78
N VAL A 87 18.24 -15.65 5.70
CA VAL A 87 18.30 -16.04 7.10
C VAL A 87 17.99 -17.53 7.23
N CYS A 88 18.84 -18.26 7.94
CA CYS A 88 18.55 -19.64 8.34
C CYS A 88 17.65 -19.63 9.57
N TYR A 89 16.58 -20.41 9.54
CA TYR A 89 15.62 -20.52 10.63
C TYR A 89 15.63 -21.90 11.28
N THR A 90 15.35 -21.93 12.58
CA THR A 90 15.06 -23.16 13.33
C THR A 90 13.64 -23.66 12.97
N GLN A 91 13.33 -24.90 13.35
CA GLN A 91 11.95 -25.45 13.30
C GLN A 91 11.25 -25.27 11.95
N ASN A 92 11.97 -25.47 10.86
CA ASN A 92 11.39 -25.48 9.53
C ASN A 92 10.42 -26.65 9.34
N MET A 93 9.39 -26.46 8.52
CA MET A 93 8.33 -27.44 8.26
C MET A 93 8.22 -27.76 6.77
N LEU A 94 7.89 -29.01 6.45
CA LEU A 94 7.51 -29.41 5.09
C LEU A 94 6.14 -28.81 4.76
N PHE A 95 6.02 -28.18 3.57
CA PHE A 95 4.79 -27.55 3.10
C PHE A 95 4.28 -26.48 4.06
N SER A 96 5.18 -25.62 4.58
CA SER A 96 4.82 -24.58 5.55
C SER A 96 3.81 -23.57 4.98
N ARG A 97 2.63 -23.51 5.59
CA ARG A 97 1.54 -22.57 5.26
C ARG A 97 1.39 -21.46 6.29
N MET A 98 1.77 -21.73 7.53
CA MET A 98 1.65 -20.85 8.68
C MET A 98 3.02 -20.20 8.96
N TRP A 99 3.54 -19.39 8.02
CA TRP A 99 4.94 -18.95 7.97
C TRP A 99 5.21 -17.55 8.53
N ASN A 100 4.18 -16.69 8.63
CA ASN A 100 4.33 -15.29 9.04
C ASN A 100 4.12 -15.14 10.56
N ASP A 101 5.14 -14.70 11.27
CA ASP A 101 5.17 -14.53 12.73
C ASP A 101 4.11 -13.55 13.26
N ARG A 102 3.81 -12.49 12.47
CA ARG A 102 2.80 -11.49 12.84
C ARG A 102 1.36 -12.01 12.81
N MET A 103 1.14 -13.15 12.18
CA MET A 103 -0.20 -13.73 11.98
C MET A 103 -0.48 -14.95 12.86
N ALA A 104 0.35 -15.20 13.88
CA ALA A 104 0.25 -16.39 14.73
C ALA A 104 -1.15 -16.60 15.33
N SER A 105 -1.77 -15.55 15.89
CA SER A 105 -3.13 -15.63 16.47
C SER A 105 -4.20 -15.96 15.43
N SER A 106 -4.13 -15.33 14.26
CA SER A 106 -5.07 -15.58 13.17
C SER A 106 -4.92 -16.99 12.58
N TYR A 107 -3.69 -17.50 12.48
CA TYR A 107 -3.45 -18.90 12.07
C TYR A 107 -4.10 -19.89 13.04
N LYS A 108 -3.93 -19.67 14.35
CA LYS A 108 -4.53 -20.53 15.40
C LYS A 108 -6.04 -20.53 15.32
N SER A 109 -6.68 -19.39 15.09
CA SER A 109 -8.12 -19.27 14.90
C SER A 109 -8.63 -20.14 13.74
N TRP A 110 -7.91 -20.18 12.61
CA TRP A 110 -8.31 -20.97 11.43
C TRP A 110 -7.95 -22.45 11.50
N SER A 111 -7.00 -22.83 12.34
CA SER A 111 -6.50 -24.21 12.45
C SER A 111 -6.96 -24.93 13.73
N GLU A 112 -7.73 -24.26 14.60
CA GLU A 112 -8.05 -24.72 15.95
C GLU A 112 -6.77 -25.06 16.75
N GLY A 113 -5.72 -24.25 16.51
CA GLY A 113 -4.39 -24.50 17.01
C GLY A 113 -4.21 -24.18 18.48
N THR A 114 -3.29 -24.90 19.11
CA THR A 114 -2.87 -24.73 20.49
C THR A 114 -1.70 -23.74 20.62
N ASP A 115 -1.27 -23.48 21.87
CA ASP A 115 -0.07 -22.65 22.09
C ASP A 115 1.21 -23.40 21.72
N GLY A 116 2.17 -22.66 21.15
CA GLY A 116 3.47 -23.18 20.74
C GLY A 116 3.68 -23.21 19.22
N ALA A 117 4.62 -24.02 18.77
CA ALA A 117 4.94 -24.20 17.36
C ALA A 117 3.82 -25.00 16.66
N PRO A 118 3.47 -24.67 15.40
CA PRO A 118 2.40 -25.33 14.68
C PRO A 118 2.77 -26.80 14.39
N THR A 119 1.82 -27.68 14.58
CA THR A 119 1.92 -29.08 14.13
C THR A 119 1.62 -29.19 12.63
N GLN A 120 2.06 -30.30 12.00
CA GLN A 120 1.73 -30.56 10.60
C GLN A 120 0.21 -30.69 10.35
N LYS A 121 -0.54 -31.20 11.36
CA LYS A 121 -2.00 -31.28 11.30
C LYS A 121 -2.64 -29.90 11.24
N GLU A 122 -2.27 -29.00 12.14
CA GLU A 122 -2.75 -27.61 12.17
C GLU A 122 -2.41 -26.87 10.88
N ASN A 123 -1.18 -27.06 10.37
CA ASN A 123 -0.75 -26.50 9.12
C ASN A 123 -1.59 -26.96 7.91
N LEU A 124 -1.94 -28.25 7.84
CA LEU A 124 -2.83 -28.78 6.80
C LEU A 124 -4.28 -28.34 7.01
N THR A 125 -4.76 -28.28 8.26
CA THR A 125 -6.10 -27.73 8.56
C THR A 125 -6.21 -26.30 8.07
N TYR A 126 -5.21 -25.45 8.36
CA TYR A 126 -5.17 -24.09 7.82
C TYR A 126 -5.18 -24.05 6.28
N PHE A 127 -4.39 -24.90 5.62
CA PHE A 127 -4.38 -24.97 4.17
C PHE A 127 -5.77 -25.28 3.59
N PHE A 128 -6.45 -26.30 4.12
CA PHE A 128 -7.76 -26.70 3.60
C PHE A 128 -8.86 -25.72 3.99
N ALA A 129 -8.91 -25.28 5.25
CA ALA A 129 -9.97 -24.41 5.74
C ALA A 129 -9.85 -22.98 5.22
N TYR A 130 -8.65 -22.40 5.30
CA TYR A 130 -8.45 -21.01 4.90
C TYR A 130 -8.02 -20.88 3.44
N GLN A 131 -6.86 -21.43 3.05
CA GLN A 131 -6.30 -21.14 1.73
C GLN A 131 -7.11 -21.75 0.60
N LEU A 132 -7.60 -22.98 0.76
CA LEU A 132 -8.36 -23.66 -0.29
C LEU A 132 -9.86 -23.35 -0.21
N ASN A 133 -10.49 -23.50 0.94
CA ASN A 133 -11.93 -23.31 1.06
C ASN A 133 -12.29 -21.81 1.09
N TYR A 134 -11.74 -21.04 2.02
CA TYR A 134 -12.13 -19.64 2.22
C TYR A 134 -11.57 -18.73 1.11
N MET A 135 -10.28 -18.85 0.73
CA MET A 135 -9.62 -17.96 -0.23
C MET A 135 -9.76 -18.39 -1.70
N TYR A 136 -10.27 -19.59 -2.00
CA TYR A 136 -10.47 -20.02 -3.38
C TYR A 136 -11.90 -20.48 -3.65
N TRP A 137 -12.40 -21.54 -2.95
CA TRP A 137 -13.73 -22.08 -3.25
C TRP A 137 -14.84 -21.10 -2.95
N ARG A 138 -14.74 -20.28 -1.88
CA ARG A 138 -15.69 -19.21 -1.60
C ARG A 138 -15.78 -18.22 -2.78
N TYR A 139 -14.65 -17.75 -3.31
CA TYR A 139 -14.62 -16.87 -4.47
C TYR A 139 -15.14 -17.52 -5.74
N PHE A 140 -14.81 -18.80 -5.96
CA PHE A 140 -15.33 -19.56 -7.08
C PHE A 140 -16.86 -19.64 -7.01
N LEU A 141 -17.41 -19.96 -5.84
CA LEU A 141 -18.85 -20.07 -5.66
C LEU A 141 -19.56 -18.71 -5.72
N TRP A 142 -18.91 -17.59 -5.37
CA TRP A 142 -19.47 -16.25 -5.63
C TRP A 142 -19.83 -16.04 -7.11
N ASN A 143 -18.98 -16.51 -7.99
CA ASN A 143 -19.16 -16.33 -9.43
C ASN A 143 -20.19 -17.27 -10.06
N PHE A 144 -20.45 -18.45 -9.45
CA PHE A 144 -21.22 -19.50 -10.09
C PHE A 144 -22.41 -20.02 -9.29
N VAL A 145 -22.55 -19.58 -8.04
CA VAL A 145 -23.68 -19.97 -7.16
C VAL A 145 -24.42 -18.74 -6.66
N GLY A 146 -23.69 -17.79 -6.07
CA GLY A 146 -24.20 -16.53 -5.56
C GLY A 146 -23.35 -15.98 -4.43
N ARG A 147 -23.51 -14.69 -4.13
CA ARG A 147 -22.76 -13.93 -3.14
C ARG A 147 -23.69 -13.29 -2.13
N GLN A 148 -23.39 -13.40 -0.84
CA GLN A 148 -24.18 -12.87 0.26
C GLN A 148 -24.17 -11.34 0.31
N ASN A 149 -23.00 -10.74 0.27
CA ASN A 149 -22.74 -9.29 0.21
C ASN A 149 -21.27 -9.05 -0.18
N ASP A 150 -20.89 -7.81 -0.41
CA ASP A 150 -19.52 -7.43 -0.78
C ASP A 150 -18.66 -6.92 0.39
N ILE A 151 -19.15 -7.04 1.61
CA ILE A 151 -18.38 -6.71 2.81
C ILE A 151 -17.30 -7.76 3.02
N GLN A 152 -16.07 -7.28 3.25
CA GLN A 152 -14.94 -8.16 3.47
C GLN A 152 -15.14 -8.98 4.73
N GLY A 153 -15.10 -10.32 4.58
CA GLY A 153 -15.21 -11.23 5.71
C GLY A 153 -13.86 -11.76 6.19
N HIS A 154 -13.87 -12.24 7.43
CA HIS A 154 -12.75 -12.96 8.06
C HIS A 154 -13.13 -14.36 8.53
N GLY A 155 -14.26 -14.89 8.04
CA GLY A 155 -14.82 -16.19 8.39
C GLY A 155 -16.16 -16.13 9.12
N GLU A 156 -16.68 -14.93 9.39
CA GLU A 156 -17.98 -14.70 10.02
C GLU A 156 -19.14 -15.11 9.10
N PRO A 157 -20.29 -15.55 9.67
CA PRO A 157 -21.45 -15.97 8.87
C PRO A 157 -22.19 -14.82 8.16
N GLU A 158 -21.98 -13.56 8.56
CA GLU A 158 -22.68 -12.38 8.03
C GLU A 158 -21.95 -11.65 6.92
N HIS A 159 -20.65 -11.92 6.68
CA HIS A 159 -19.83 -11.15 5.73
C HIS A 159 -19.26 -11.99 4.59
N GLY A 160 -19.56 -11.56 3.35
CA GLY A 160 -18.90 -12.04 2.14
C GLY A 160 -18.92 -13.55 1.93
N ASN A 161 -19.96 -14.24 2.34
CA ASN A 161 -20.11 -15.67 2.10
C ASN A 161 -20.68 -15.94 0.70
N TRP A 162 -20.57 -17.19 0.21
CA TRP A 162 -21.36 -17.62 -0.93
C TRP A 162 -22.75 -18.07 -0.47
N ILE A 163 -23.76 -17.94 -1.30
CA ILE A 163 -25.13 -18.35 -1.03
C ILE A 163 -25.74 -19.05 -2.23
N THR A 164 -26.72 -19.90 -2.00
CA THR A 164 -27.48 -20.58 -3.06
C THR A 164 -28.71 -19.79 -3.48
N GLY A 165 -29.22 -18.91 -2.62
CA GLY A 165 -30.52 -18.27 -2.77
C GLY A 165 -31.69 -19.17 -2.38
N ILE A 166 -31.41 -20.35 -1.83
CA ILE A 166 -32.40 -21.28 -1.30
C ILE A 166 -32.36 -21.18 0.22
N PRO A 167 -33.36 -20.52 0.88
CA PRO A 167 -33.30 -20.22 2.31
C PRO A 167 -32.99 -21.44 3.20
N LEU A 168 -33.59 -22.61 2.86
CA LEU A 168 -33.33 -23.83 3.61
C LEU A 168 -31.84 -24.23 3.66
N LEU A 169 -31.12 -24.08 2.54
CA LEU A 169 -29.70 -24.45 2.45
C LEU A 169 -28.81 -23.37 3.08
N ASP A 170 -29.14 -22.13 2.83
CA ASP A 170 -28.32 -20.99 3.29
C ASP A 170 -28.47 -20.80 4.81
N ASN A 171 -29.69 -20.91 5.35
CA ASN A 171 -29.95 -20.78 6.79
C ASN A 171 -29.32 -21.93 7.59
N LEU A 172 -29.26 -23.16 7.07
CA LEU A 172 -28.55 -24.27 7.72
C LEU A 172 -27.05 -24.02 7.86
N ARG A 173 -26.47 -23.24 6.94
CA ARG A 173 -25.01 -22.97 6.90
C ARG A 173 -24.62 -21.67 7.58
N LEU A 174 -25.40 -20.62 7.41
CA LEU A 174 -25.06 -19.25 7.82
C LEU A 174 -25.98 -18.68 8.90
N GLY A 175 -27.00 -19.42 9.31
CA GLY A 175 -28.09 -18.90 10.14
C GLY A 175 -29.12 -18.15 9.30
N ASP A 176 -30.19 -17.68 9.96
CA ASP A 176 -31.31 -17.05 9.29
C ASP A 176 -30.90 -15.71 8.65
N GLN A 177 -30.90 -15.66 7.32
CA GLN A 177 -30.45 -14.49 6.54
C GLN A 177 -31.44 -13.32 6.62
N GLU A 178 -32.69 -13.54 7.02
CA GLU A 178 -33.66 -12.46 7.22
C GLU A 178 -33.40 -11.64 8.49
N LEU A 179 -32.66 -12.22 9.47
CA LEU A 179 -32.26 -11.54 10.70
C LEU A 179 -31.04 -10.61 10.53
N LEU A 180 -30.41 -10.60 9.36
CA LEU A 180 -29.31 -9.67 9.11
C LEU A 180 -29.77 -8.22 9.17
N PRO A 181 -28.91 -7.29 9.64
CA PRO A 181 -29.16 -5.86 9.54
C PRO A 181 -29.55 -5.45 8.12
N GLU A 182 -30.43 -4.46 8.00
CA GLU A 182 -30.95 -4.00 6.70
C GLU A 182 -29.82 -3.61 5.73
N SER A 183 -28.76 -2.98 6.23
CA SER A 183 -27.58 -2.58 5.45
C SER A 183 -26.82 -3.76 4.82
N LEU A 184 -26.84 -4.95 5.44
CA LEU A 184 -26.24 -6.16 4.87
C LEU A 184 -27.22 -6.90 3.96
N ARG A 185 -28.50 -6.95 4.33
CA ARG A 185 -29.55 -7.61 3.54
C ARG A 185 -29.83 -6.88 2.23
N GLN A 186 -29.79 -5.54 2.21
CA GLN A 186 -30.00 -4.69 1.03
C GLN A 186 -28.68 -4.32 0.33
N ASN A 187 -27.55 -4.97 0.69
CA ASN A 187 -26.27 -4.73 0.04
C ASN A 187 -26.36 -5.09 -1.45
N LYS A 188 -25.93 -4.20 -2.34
CA LYS A 188 -25.97 -4.40 -3.79
C LYS A 188 -25.11 -5.57 -4.28
N GLY A 189 -24.10 -5.94 -3.52
CA GLY A 189 -23.30 -7.15 -3.77
C GLY A 189 -24.01 -8.46 -3.41
N HIS A 190 -25.31 -8.42 -3.02
CA HIS A 190 -26.14 -9.61 -2.82
C HIS A 190 -26.62 -10.16 -4.19
N ASN A 191 -25.99 -11.22 -4.67
CA ASN A 191 -26.25 -11.81 -5.98
C ASN A 191 -26.62 -13.28 -5.85
N VAL A 192 -27.73 -13.70 -6.47
CA VAL A 192 -28.25 -15.06 -6.39
C VAL A 192 -28.34 -15.68 -7.77
N PHE A 193 -27.62 -16.77 -8.02
CA PHE A 193 -27.60 -17.48 -9.31
C PHE A 193 -28.22 -18.89 -9.23
N TYR A 194 -28.68 -19.31 -8.05
CA TYR A 194 -29.30 -20.64 -7.81
C TYR A 194 -28.42 -21.82 -8.26
N ALA A 195 -27.11 -21.65 -8.22
CA ALA A 195 -26.11 -22.60 -8.73
C ALA A 195 -26.30 -23.03 -10.19
N LEU A 196 -27.13 -22.34 -10.98
CA LEU A 196 -27.39 -22.71 -12.39
C LEU A 196 -26.11 -22.67 -13.26
N PRO A 197 -25.23 -21.65 -13.17
CA PRO A 197 -23.97 -21.66 -13.89
C PRO A 197 -23.06 -22.82 -13.46
N LEU A 198 -23.00 -23.12 -12.17
CA LEU A 198 -22.22 -24.24 -11.65
C LEU A 198 -22.69 -25.56 -12.22
N LEU A 199 -24.00 -25.84 -12.18
CA LEU A 199 -24.59 -27.07 -12.70
C LEU A 199 -24.33 -27.23 -14.20
N LEU A 200 -24.50 -26.15 -14.98
CA LEU A 200 -24.23 -26.18 -16.41
C LEU A 200 -22.75 -26.45 -16.72
N GLY A 201 -21.83 -25.86 -15.93
CA GLY A 201 -20.41 -26.14 -16.05
C GLY A 201 -20.05 -27.59 -15.72
N LEU A 202 -20.66 -28.18 -14.68
CA LEU A 202 -20.47 -29.60 -14.34
C LEU A 202 -20.98 -30.53 -15.45
N ILE A 203 -22.12 -30.21 -16.10
CA ILE A 203 -22.61 -30.92 -17.28
C ILE A 203 -21.59 -30.82 -18.41
N GLY A 204 -20.97 -29.66 -18.62
CA GLY A 204 -19.92 -29.45 -19.63
C GLY A 204 -18.68 -30.29 -19.39
N ILE A 205 -18.22 -30.37 -18.16
CA ILE A 205 -17.11 -31.23 -17.72
C ILE A 205 -17.43 -32.69 -18.04
N TYR A 206 -18.60 -33.14 -17.58
CA TYR A 206 -19.06 -34.52 -17.83
C TYR A 206 -19.16 -34.84 -19.32
N TRP A 207 -19.80 -33.97 -20.09
CA TRP A 207 -19.95 -34.17 -21.53
C TRP A 207 -18.59 -34.24 -22.26
N GLN A 208 -17.66 -33.36 -21.92
CA GLN A 208 -16.34 -33.35 -22.52
C GLN A 208 -15.54 -34.62 -22.15
N TRP A 209 -15.61 -35.06 -20.90
CA TRP A 209 -15.00 -36.28 -20.42
C TRP A 209 -15.50 -37.52 -21.18
N MET A 210 -16.81 -37.62 -21.45
CA MET A 210 -17.44 -38.76 -22.10
C MET A 210 -17.21 -38.84 -23.63
N ARG A 211 -16.51 -37.86 -24.22
CA ARG A 211 -16.25 -37.84 -25.68
C ARG A 211 -15.03 -38.65 -26.12
N GLY A 212 -14.51 -39.53 -25.28
CA GLY A 212 -13.35 -40.38 -25.57
C GLY A 212 -12.04 -39.60 -25.70
N LYS A 213 -11.06 -40.14 -26.43
CA LYS A 213 -9.67 -39.59 -26.45
C LYS A 213 -9.60 -38.11 -26.84
N LYS A 214 -10.33 -37.67 -27.88
CA LYS A 214 -10.34 -36.27 -28.29
C LYS A 214 -10.97 -35.36 -27.23
N GLY A 215 -12.08 -35.81 -26.64
CA GLY A 215 -12.70 -35.10 -25.54
C GLY A 215 -11.78 -34.95 -24.34
N MET A 216 -11.06 -36.01 -23.98
CA MET A 216 -10.10 -36.01 -22.89
C MET A 216 -8.89 -35.07 -23.15
N GLN A 217 -8.38 -34.99 -24.37
CA GLN A 217 -7.33 -34.04 -24.74
C GLN A 217 -7.81 -32.60 -24.59
N GLN A 218 -9.01 -32.27 -25.06
CA GLN A 218 -9.60 -30.94 -24.91
C GLN A 218 -9.90 -30.62 -23.45
N PHE A 219 -10.41 -31.59 -22.70
CA PHE A 219 -10.62 -31.46 -21.25
C PHE A 219 -9.31 -31.13 -20.53
N SER A 220 -8.22 -31.86 -20.85
CA SER A 220 -6.93 -31.61 -20.22
C SER A 220 -6.43 -30.17 -20.41
N VAL A 221 -6.63 -29.59 -21.61
CA VAL A 221 -6.24 -28.19 -21.87
C VAL A 221 -7.01 -27.23 -20.97
N VAL A 222 -8.34 -27.34 -20.90
CA VAL A 222 -9.18 -26.47 -20.07
C VAL A 222 -8.90 -26.73 -18.58
N PHE A 223 -8.71 -28.00 -18.20
CA PHE A 223 -8.38 -28.38 -16.82
C PHE A 223 -7.03 -27.80 -16.37
N PHE A 224 -6.00 -27.89 -17.20
CA PHE A 224 -4.71 -27.27 -16.85
C PHE A 224 -4.80 -25.75 -16.80
N LEU A 225 -5.57 -25.13 -17.67
CA LEU A 225 -5.83 -23.70 -17.58
C LEU A 225 -6.51 -23.36 -16.24
N PHE A 226 -7.58 -24.07 -15.90
CA PHE A 226 -8.30 -23.93 -14.63
C PHE A 226 -7.38 -24.14 -13.41
N PHE A 227 -6.64 -25.24 -13.40
CA PHE A 227 -5.76 -25.61 -12.30
C PHE A 227 -4.60 -24.62 -12.11
N MET A 228 -3.89 -24.28 -13.20
CA MET A 228 -2.71 -23.42 -13.14
C MET A 228 -3.04 -21.98 -12.82
N THR A 229 -4.21 -21.47 -13.22
CA THR A 229 -4.66 -20.11 -12.92
C THR A 229 -5.52 -19.99 -11.66
N GLY A 230 -5.78 -21.10 -10.98
CA GLY A 230 -6.54 -21.18 -9.74
C GLY A 230 -5.78 -21.85 -8.62
N LEU A 231 -5.91 -23.16 -8.51
CA LEU A 231 -5.34 -23.95 -7.40
C LEU A 231 -3.81 -23.84 -7.29
N ALA A 232 -3.11 -23.83 -8.43
CA ALA A 232 -1.66 -23.63 -8.42
C ALA A 232 -1.27 -22.23 -7.90
N ILE A 233 -2.08 -21.20 -8.15
CA ILE A 233 -1.88 -19.87 -7.60
C ILE A 233 -2.10 -19.86 -6.09
N VAL A 234 -3.10 -20.59 -5.55
CA VAL A 234 -3.27 -20.76 -4.09
C VAL A 234 -2.00 -21.30 -3.45
N LEU A 235 -1.44 -22.35 -4.06
CA LEU A 235 -0.19 -22.96 -3.58
C LEU A 235 0.98 -21.99 -3.64
N TYR A 236 1.12 -21.27 -4.74
CA TYR A 236 2.22 -20.35 -4.99
C TYR A 236 2.18 -19.12 -4.08
N LEU A 237 1.02 -18.48 -3.93
CA LEU A 237 0.89 -17.26 -3.14
C LEU A 237 1.06 -17.50 -1.64
N ASN A 238 0.71 -18.68 -1.15
CA ASN A 238 0.77 -19.04 0.28
C ASN A 238 0.24 -17.91 1.18
N GLN A 239 -0.98 -17.45 0.87
CA GLN A 239 -1.58 -16.27 1.48
C GLN A 239 -1.79 -16.43 2.98
N THR A 240 -1.46 -15.36 3.71
CA THR A 240 -1.69 -15.22 5.14
C THR A 240 -3.11 -14.79 5.44
N PRO A 241 -3.65 -15.03 6.66
CA PRO A 241 -4.89 -14.43 7.10
C PRO A 241 -4.79 -12.90 7.20
N GLY A 242 -5.91 -12.21 7.37
CA GLY A 242 -5.92 -10.76 7.56
C GLY A 242 -5.52 -9.96 6.32
N GLN A 243 -5.91 -10.43 5.13
CA GLN A 243 -5.68 -9.68 3.90
C GLN A 243 -6.38 -8.30 3.95
N PRO A 244 -5.76 -7.23 3.43
CA PRO A 244 -6.33 -5.88 3.49
C PRO A 244 -7.58 -5.69 2.63
N ARG A 245 -7.83 -6.63 1.70
CA ARG A 245 -9.01 -6.68 0.81
C ARG A 245 -9.21 -8.09 0.29
N GLU A 246 -10.37 -8.36 -0.28
CA GLU A 246 -10.65 -9.62 -0.98
C GLU A 246 -9.68 -9.81 -2.16
N ARG A 247 -9.27 -11.05 -2.42
CA ARG A 247 -8.24 -11.43 -3.41
C ARG A 247 -8.78 -12.30 -4.55
N ASP A 248 -10.07 -12.26 -4.80
CA ASP A 248 -10.77 -13.02 -5.84
C ASP A 248 -10.18 -12.83 -7.24
N TYR A 249 -9.74 -11.61 -7.55
CA TYR A 249 -9.11 -11.28 -8.84
C TYR A 249 -7.85 -12.09 -9.13
N ALA A 250 -7.16 -12.62 -8.11
CA ALA A 250 -5.98 -13.47 -8.31
C ALA A 250 -6.31 -14.77 -9.05
N TYR A 251 -7.57 -15.20 -9.01
CA TYR A 251 -8.06 -16.45 -9.56
C TYR A 251 -8.97 -16.28 -10.79
N ALA A 252 -9.08 -15.06 -11.33
CA ALA A 252 -9.96 -14.74 -12.44
C ALA A 252 -9.73 -15.65 -13.68
N GLY A 253 -8.49 -16.06 -13.93
CA GLY A 253 -8.16 -17.00 -15.01
C GLY A 253 -8.84 -18.36 -14.86
N SER A 254 -8.98 -18.88 -13.62
CA SER A 254 -9.69 -20.16 -13.38
C SER A 254 -11.20 -20.00 -13.55
N PHE A 255 -11.76 -18.85 -13.19
CA PHE A 255 -13.18 -18.57 -13.41
C PHE A 255 -13.49 -18.45 -14.89
N TYR A 256 -12.62 -17.81 -15.66
CA TYR A 256 -12.69 -17.80 -17.12
C TYR A 256 -12.64 -19.22 -17.73
N ALA A 257 -11.70 -20.05 -17.24
CA ALA A 257 -11.61 -21.44 -17.70
C ALA A 257 -12.90 -22.24 -17.39
N PHE A 258 -13.50 -22.02 -16.22
CA PHE A 258 -14.76 -22.67 -15.86
C PHE A 258 -15.93 -22.20 -16.75
N ALA A 259 -15.94 -20.93 -17.16
CA ALA A 259 -16.93 -20.41 -18.11
C ALA A 259 -16.91 -21.13 -19.45
N ILE A 260 -15.77 -21.66 -19.91
CA ILE A 260 -15.68 -22.53 -21.10
C ILE A 260 -16.51 -23.79 -20.89
N TRP A 261 -16.44 -24.43 -19.73
CA TRP A 261 -17.25 -25.60 -19.42
C TRP A 261 -18.75 -25.28 -19.31
N ILE A 262 -19.13 -24.07 -18.87
CA ILE A 262 -20.54 -23.63 -18.92
C ILE A 262 -21.06 -23.63 -20.37
N GLY A 263 -20.30 -23.05 -21.29
CA GLY A 263 -20.63 -23.09 -22.72
C GLY A 263 -20.69 -24.53 -23.30
N MET A 264 -19.76 -25.39 -22.87
CA MET A 264 -19.76 -26.80 -23.24
C MET A 264 -20.93 -27.57 -22.63
N GLY A 265 -21.45 -27.16 -21.48
CA GLY A 265 -22.66 -27.72 -20.87
C GLY A 265 -23.88 -27.52 -21.74
N ALA A 266 -24.07 -26.30 -22.25
CA ALA A 266 -25.14 -26.01 -23.19
C ALA A 266 -25.01 -26.86 -24.47
N ALA A 267 -23.79 -26.97 -25.01
CA ALA A 267 -23.54 -27.83 -26.19
C ALA A 267 -23.82 -29.33 -25.89
N GLY A 268 -23.45 -29.81 -24.70
CA GLY A 268 -23.70 -31.18 -24.26
C GLY A 268 -25.18 -31.51 -24.14
N LEU A 269 -25.95 -30.58 -23.57
CA LEU A 269 -27.42 -30.73 -23.51
C LEU A 269 -28.06 -30.76 -24.91
N CYS A 270 -27.59 -29.91 -25.81
CA CYS A 270 -28.05 -29.92 -27.21
C CYS A 270 -27.69 -31.23 -27.92
N ASP A 271 -26.48 -31.76 -27.71
CA ASP A 271 -26.06 -33.06 -28.30
C ASP A 271 -26.92 -34.23 -27.76
N ALA A 272 -27.27 -34.19 -26.46
CA ALA A 272 -28.16 -35.18 -25.86
C ALA A 272 -29.56 -35.16 -26.47
N LEU A 273 -30.13 -33.98 -26.76
CA LEU A 273 -31.42 -33.85 -27.44
C LEU A 273 -31.34 -34.34 -28.88
N ARG A 274 -30.28 -33.99 -29.64
CA ARG A 274 -30.08 -34.46 -31.01
C ARG A 274 -30.03 -35.98 -31.11
N LYS A 275 -29.37 -36.66 -30.19
CA LYS A 275 -29.32 -38.12 -30.11
C LYS A 275 -30.71 -38.74 -29.90
N LYS A 276 -31.61 -38.01 -29.22
CA LYS A 276 -33.04 -38.40 -29.08
C LYS A 276 -33.93 -38.02 -30.26
N LYS A 277 -33.33 -37.57 -31.38
CA LYS A 277 -34.06 -37.13 -32.59
C LYS A 277 -35.05 -35.98 -32.33
N SER A 278 -34.76 -35.11 -31.38
CA SER A 278 -35.56 -33.93 -31.06
C SER A 278 -35.65 -32.96 -32.23
N SER A 279 -36.74 -32.22 -32.32
CA SER A 279 -36.96 -31.22 -33.37
C SER A 279 -36.00 -30.03 -33.23
N VAL A 280 -35.73 -29.30 -34.29
CA VAL A 280 -34.92 -28.07 -34.29
C VAL A 280 -35.50 -27.07 -33.30
N LEU A 281 -36.83 -27.00 -33.17
CA LEU A 281 -37.50 -26.11 -32.21
C LEU A 281 -37.14 -26.45 -30.75
N GLN A 282 -37.09 -27.75 -30.39
CA GLN A 282 -36.72 -28.19 -29.06
C GLN A 282 -35.27 -27.84 -28.71
N VAL A 283 -34.34 -28.01 -29.66
CA VAL A 283 -32.94 -27.60 -29.50
C VAL A 283 -32.85 -26.09 -29.39
N GLY A 284 -33.58 -25.34 -30.21
CA GLY A 284 -33.63 -23.88 -30.14
C GLY A 284 -34.16 -23.36 -28.79
N LEU A 285 -35.24 -23.99 -28.27
CA LEU A 285 -35.79 -23.65 -26.96
C LEU A 285 -34.78 -23.94 -25.83
N LEU A 286 -34.08 -25.07 -25.88
CA LEU A 286 -33.05 -25.39 -24.89
C LEU A 286 -31.90 -24.38 -24.94
N MET A 287 -31.44 -23.99 -26.13
CA MET A 287 -30.40 -22.96 -26.27
C MET A 287 -30.86 -21.61 -25.70
N PHE A 288 -32.11 -21.24 -25.95
CA PHE A 288 -32.71 -20.04 -25.35
C PHE A 288 -32.75 -20.12 -23.83
N LEU A 289 -33.15 -21.23 -23.23
CA LEU A 289 -33.15 -21.44 -21.78
C LEU A 289 -31.72 -21.35 -21.20
N CYS A 290 -30.72 -21.95 -21.86
CA CYS A 290 -29.32 -21.81 -21.44
C CYS A 290 -28.84 -20.35 -21.51
N LEU A 291 -29.31 -19.57 -22.49
CA LEU A 291 -28.96 -18.14 -22.61
C LEU A 291 -29.58 -17.29 -21.51
N LEU A 292 -30.70 -17.70 -20.94
CA LEU A 292 -31.31 -16.99 -19.79
C LEU A 292 -30.41 -16.99 -18.53
N ILE A 293 -29.51 -17.98 -18.40
CA ILE A 293 -28.59 -18.06 -17.26
C ILE A 293 -27.65 -16.82 -17.22
N PRO A 294 -26.84 -16.52 -18.26
CA PRO A 294 -26.01 -15.32 -18.24
C PRO A 294 -26.84 -14.02 -18.21
N VAL A 295 -28.04 -14.01 -18.77
CA VAL A 295 -28.93 -12.83 -18.66
C VAL A 295 -29.38 -12.62 -17.22
N GLN A 296 -29.76 -13.67 -16.51
CA GLN A 296 -30.11 -13.61 -15.09
C GLN A 296 -28.91 -13.17 -14.25
N MET A 297 -27.71 -13.72 -14.50
CA MET A 297 -26.49 -13.28 -13.84
C MET A 297 -26.26 -11.79 -14.08
N ALA A 298 -26.32 -11.30 -15.30
CA ALA A 298 -26.15 -9.89 -15.64
C ALA A 298 -27.18 -9.00 -14.94
N SER A 299 -28.45 -9.44 -14.84
CA SER A 299 -29.50 -8.68 -14.15
C SER A 299 -29.26 -8.54 -12.64
N GLN A 300 -28.61 -9.53 -12.03
CA GLN A 300 -28.27 -9.50 -10.60
C GLN A 300 -27.02 -8.66 -10.30
N THR A 301 -26.03 -8.70 -11.19
CA THR A 301 -24.72 -8.09 -10.95
C THR A 301 -24.58 -6.70 -11.56
N TRP A 302 -25.56 -6.20 -12.29
CA TRP A 302 -25.43 -4.93 -13.01
C TRP A 302 -25.22 -3.75 -12.09
N ASP A 303 -25.98 -3.67 -11.01
CA ASP A 303 -26.00 -2.52 -10.10
C ASP A 303 -24.75 -2.43 -9.21
N ASP A 304 -24.14 -3.56 -8.84
CA ASP A 304 -22.88 -3.57 -8.07
C ASP A 304 -21.64 -3.48 -8.98
N HIS A 305 -21.79 -3.68 -10.28
CA HIS A 305 -20.73 -3.53 -11.28
C HIS A 305 -20.80 -2.20 -12.05
N ASP A 306 -21.89 -1.45 -11.93
CA ASP A 306 -21.99 -0.12 -12.55
C ASP A 306 -21.00 0.85 -11.88
N ARG A 307 -20.03 1.30 -12.67
CA ARG A 307 -19.00 2.26 -12.27
C ARG A 307 -19.26 3.67 -12.81
N SER A 308 -20.38 3.88 -13.47
CA SER A 308 -20.79 5.19 -13.97
C SER A 308 -20.96 6.17 -12.80
N ASN A 309 -20.57 7.43 -13.01
CA ASN A 309 -20.63 8.50 -12.01
C ASN A 309 -19.82 8.28 -10.72
N ARG A 310 -18.95 7.28 -10.67
CA ARG A 310 -18.04 7.02 -9.55
C ARG A 310 -16.71 7.75 -9.73
N PHE A 311 -16.65 8.98 -9.27
CA PHE A 311 -15.44 9.81 -9.35
C PHE A 311 -14.69 9.94 -8.03
N THR A 312 -15.12 9.24 -6.99
CA THR A 312 -14.62 9.38 -5.62
C THR A 312 -13.10 9.18 -5.52
N CYS A 313 -12.53 8.13 -6.14
CA CYS A 313 -11.09 7.89 -6.10
C CYS A 313 -10.29 8.94 -6.88
N ARG A 314 -10.79 9.39 -8.05
CA ARG A 314 -10.19 10.48 -8.82
C ARG A 314 -10.16 11.76 -7.98
N ASP A 315 -11.31 12.15 -7.43
CA ASP A 315 -11.45 13.40 -6.71
C ASP A 315 -10.71 13.36 -5.36
N PHE A 316 -10.63 12.19 -4.71
CA PHE A 316 -9.80 12.01 -3.53
C PHE A 316 -8.32 12.32 -3.82
N GLY A 317 -7.76 11.77 -4.90
CA GLY A 317 -6.40 12.09 -5.34
C GLY A 317 -6.23 13.56 -5.73
N ALA A 318 -7.20 14.13 -6.45
CA ALA A 318 -7.21 15.55 -6.80
C ALA A 318 -7.23 16.45 -5.55
N ASN A 319 -8.02 16.11 -4.53
CA ASN A 319 -8.14 16.88 -3.30
C ASN A 319 -6.83 16.91 -2.49
N TYR A 320 -6.05 15.82 -2.50
CA TYR A 320 -4.68 15.83 -1.95
C TYR A 320 -3.82 16.88 -2.66
N LEU A 321 -3.80 16.85 -3.98
CA LEU A 321 -2.99 17.77 -4.78
C LEU A 321 -3.48 19.23 -4.64
N MET A 322 -4.79 19.43 -4.49
CA MET A 322 -5.39 20.75 -4.25
C MET A 322 -5.15 21.29 -2.82
N THR A 323 -4.78 20.43 -1.86
CA THR A 323 -4.34 20.88 -0.54
C THR A 323 -3.03 21.66 -0.62
N LEU A 324 -2.18 21.34 -1.59
CA LEU A 324 -0.85 21.91 -1.75
C LEU A 324 -0.93 23.36 -2.24
N PRO A 325 0.01 24.25 -1.84
CA PRO A 325 0.06 25.61 -2.32
C PRO A 325 0.32 25.65 -3.83
N ASP A 326 -0.22 26.66 -4.51
CA ASP A 326 -0.18 26.77 -5.98
C ASP A 326 1.21 27.12 -6.53
N LYS A 327 2.17 27.41 -5.67
CA LYS A 327 3.55 27.81 -6.04
C LYS A 327 4.57 27.07 -5.17
N GLY A 328 5.81 27.01 -5.65
CA GLY A 328 6.95 26.50 -4.88
C GLY A 328 7.27 25.04 -5.15
N ASN A 329 6.69 24.41 -6.18
CA ASN A 329 6.95 22.99 -6.53
C ASN A 329 6.85 22.07 -5.31
N PRO A 330 5.68 22.01 -4.66
CA PRO A 330 5.52 21.31 -3.39
C PRO A 330 5.83 19.83 -3.51
N ILE A 331 6.24 19.24 -2.38
CA ILE A 331 6.49 17.81 -2.24
C ILE A 331 5.43 17.24 -1.32
N ILE A 332 4.82 16.10 -1.69
CA ILE A 332 3.93 15.35 -0.82
C ILE A 332 4.44 13.93 -0.62
N PHE A 333 4.66 13.56 0.64
CA PHE A 333 4.88 12.17 1.04
C PHE A 333 3.56 11.42 1.10
N SER A 334 3.50 10.28 0.42
CA SER A 334 2.41 9.32 0.48
C SER A 334 2.93 7.95 0.90
N ASN A 335 2.03 7.02 1.22
CA ASN A 335 2.43 5.67 1.59
C ASN A 335 1.45 4.64 1.02
N GLY A 336 2.00 3.65 0.31
CA GLY A 336 1.23 2.58 -0.30
C GLY A 336 0.43 2.98 -1.54
N ASP A 337 -0.17 2.00 -2.17
CA ASP A 337 -0.80 2.11 -3.49
C ASP A 337 -2.09 2.94 -3.46
N ASN A 338 -2.91 2.73 -2.41
CA ASN A 338 -4.24 3.34 -2.32
C ASN A 338 -4.20 4.87 -2.26
N ASP A 339 -3.14 5.44 -1.68
CA ASP A 339 -2.95 6.89 -1.62
C ASP A 339 -2.25 7.40 -2.87
N THR A 340 -1.22 6.69 -3.32
CA THR A 340 -0.29 7.18 -4.34
C THR A 340 -0.88 7.08 -5.75
N PHE A 341 -1.55 5.98 -6.10
CA PHE A 341 -2.06 5.79 -7.46
C PHE A 341 -3.14 6.81 -7.86
N PRO A 342 -4.08 7.21 -7.01
CA PRO A 342 -4.99 8.31 -7.33
C PRO A 342 -4.28 9.64 -7.59
N LEU A 343 -3.15 9.92 -6.91
CA LEU A 343 -2.37 11.14 -7.16
C LEU A 343 -1.66 11.05 -8.52
N TRP A 344 -1.00 9.94 -8.82
CA TRP A 344 -0.36 9.72 -10.12
C TRP A 344 -1.37 9.77 -11.27
N TYR A 345 -2.54 9.13 -11.12
CA TYR A 345 -3.61 9.21 -12.11
C TYR A 345 -3.98 10.67 -12.42
N ASN A 346 -4.15 11.50 -11.38
CA ASN A 346 -4.49 12.90 -11.56
C ASN A 346 -3.39 13.69 -12.27
N GLN A 347 -2.11 13.42 -11.99
CA GLN A 347 -0.99 14.07 -12.67
C GLN A 347 -0.82 13.58 -14.11
N ASP A 348 -0.84 12.27 -14.32
CA ASP A 348 -0.49 11.65 -15.60
C ASP A 348 -1.64 11.73 -16.61
N THR A 349 -2.90 11.63 -16.15
CA THR A 349 -4.08 11.55 -17.02
C THR A 349 -4.88 12.84 -17.03
N GLU A 350 -5.14 13.43 -15.87
CA GLU A 350 -5.95 14.65 -15.74
C GLU A 350 -5.11 15.94 -15.82
N GLY A 351 -3.78 15.84 -15.76
CA GLY A 351 -2.87 16.98 -15.79
C GLY A 351 -2.91 17.90 -14.56
N VAL A 352 -3.43 17.38 -13.43
CA VAL A 352 -3.61 18.16 -12.20
C VAL A 352 -2.30 18.31 -11.46
N ARG A 353 -1.90 19.54 -11.15
CA ARG A 353 -0.74 19.88 -10.30
C ARG A 353 0.56 19.13 -10.70
N ARG A 354 0.92 19.21 -11.96
CA ARG A 354 2.16 18.63 -12.51
C ARG A 354 3.43 19.33 -11.98
N ASP A 355 3.27 20.45 -11.29
CA ASP A 355 4.30 21.17 -10.54
C ASP A 355 4.63 20.53 -9.18
N ALA A 356 3.76 19.66 -8.65
CA ALA A 356 3.95 18.98 -7.38
C ALA A 356 4.71 17.66 -7.55
N ARG A 357 5.52 17.29 -6.55
CA ARG A 357 6.25 16.02 -6.53
C ARG A 357 5.63 15.06 -5.52
N ILE A 358 5.27 13.87 -5.98
CA ILE A 358 4.74 12.80 -5.14
C ILE A 358 5.89 11.86 -4.79
N CYS A 359 6.12 11.62 -3.50
CA CYS A 359 7.12 10.70 -2.99
C CYS A 359 6.45 9.60 -2.17
N ASN A 360 6.37 8.39 -2.72
CA ASN A 360 5.86 7.22 -2.01
C ASN A 360 6.95 6.65 -1.10
N LEU A 361 6.73 6.70 0.22
CA LEU A 361 7.69 6.25 1.23
C LEU A 361 7.92 4.74 1.19
N SER A 362 6.94 3.94 0.76
CA SER A 362 7.13 2.48 0.60
C SER A 362 8.17 2.14 -0.46
N TYR A 363 8.28 2.96 -1.52
CA TYR A 363 9.27 2.78 -2.58
C TYR A 363 10.59 3.51 -2.31
N ALA A 364 10.63 4.46 -1.39
CA ALA A 364 11.80 5.28 -1.09
C ALA A 364 13.01 4.49 -0.55
N GLN A 365 12.84 3.22 -0.21
CA GLN A 365 13.93 2.30 0.12
C GLN A 365 14.60 1.66 -1.11
N THR A 366 13.99 1.76 -2.31
CA THR A 366 14.48 1.11 -3.53
C THR A 366 15.31 2.07 -4.38
N ASP A 367 16.39 1.55 -4.95
CA ASP A 367 17.33 2.35 -5.71
C ASP A 367 16.76 2.91 -7.02
N TRP A 368 15.92 2.15 -7.72
CA TRP A 368 15.26 2.60 -8.94
C TRP A 368 14.35 3.81 -8.68
N TYR A 369 13.65 3.81 -7.53
CA TYR A 369 12.74 4.88 -7.18
C TYR A 369 13.48 6.14 -6.73
N ILE A 370 14.55 5.99 -5.93
CA ILE A 370 15.40 7.12 -5.53
C ILE A 370 15.97 7.81 -6.77
N TYR A 371 16.52 7.05 -7.72
CA TYR A 371 16.99 7.61 -9.00
C TYR A 371 15.88 8.37 -9.74
N GLN A 372 14.70 7.79 -9.83
CA GLN A 372 13.54 8.41 -10.49
C GLN A 372 13.12 9.70 -9.79
N GLN A 373 13.21 9.73 -8.45
CA GLN A 373 12.90 10.92 -7.67
C GLN A 373 13.95 12.04 -7.81
N GLN A 374 15.20 11.71 -8.09
CA GLN A 374 16.24 12.71 -8.39
C GLN A 374 16.06 13.36 -9.77
N CYS A 375 15.39 12.69 -10.70
CA CYS A 375 15.11 13.22 -12.03
C CYS A 375 13.92 14.20 -12.01
N PRO A 376 13.95 15.28 -12.83
CA PRO A 376 12.76 16.10 -13.05
C PRO A 376 11.60 15.27 -13.61
N LEU A 377 10.37 15.64 -13.25
CA LEU A 377 9.18 15.03 -13.80
C LEU A 377 8.13 16.09 -14.07
N TYR A 378 7.65 16.17 -15.32
CA TYR A 378 6.74 17.22 -15.79
C TYR A 378 7.30 18.61 -15.50
N ASP A 379 6.54 19.44 -14.78
CA ASP A 379 6.92 20.81 -14.43
C ASP A 379 7.63 20.87 -13.06
N ALA A 380 7.80 19.72 -12.38
CA ALA A 380 8.42 19.63 -11.07
C ALA A 380 9.92 19.29 -11.19
N PRO A 381 10.81 20.01 -10.50
CA PRO A 381 12.22 19.62 -10.37
C PRO A 381 12.35 18.32 -9.58
N GLY A 382 13.47 17.62 -9.75
CA GLY A 382 13.81 16.46 -8.92
C GLY A 382 13.75 16.75 -7.43
N LEU A 383 13.59 15.72 -6.61
CA LEU A 383 13.69 15.86 -5.16
C LEU A 383 15.11 16.28 -4.76
N PRO A 384 15.28 17.04 -3.68
CA PRO A 384 16.58 17.53 -3.22
C PRO A 384 17.37 16.44 -2.50
N ILE A 385 17.59 15.31 -3.19
CA ILE A 385 18.37 14.15 -2.72
C ILE A 385 19.76 14.25 -3.34
N THR A 386 20.79 14.37 -2.50
CA THR A 386 22.19 14.56 -2.94
C THR A 386 22.98 13.25 -3.03
N TRP A 387 22.37 12.13 -2.62
CA TRP A 387 23.03 10.82 -2.59
C TRP A 387 23.48 10.38 -3.97
N SER A 388 24.71 9.87 -4.06
CA SER A 388 25.21 9.21 -5.25
C SER A 388 24.56 7.83 -5.41
N LYS A 389 24.63 7.27 -6.63
CA LYS A 389 24.13 5.94 -6.92
C LYS A 389 24.74 4.88 -6.01
N ASP A 390 26.02 4.98 -5.70
CA ASP A 390 26.74 4.02 -4.84
C ASP A 390 26.28 4.11 -3.38
N GLN A 391 25.71 5.24 -2.96
CA GLN A 391 25.19 5.42 -1.60
C GLN A 391 23.78 4.87 -1.42
N TYR A 392 22.91 4.91 -2.45
CA TYR A 392 21.53 4.43 -2.32
C TYR A 392 21.25 3.07 -2.96
N GLN A 393 22.20 2.49 -3.70
CA GLN A 393 21.99 1.18 -4.32
C GLN A 393 21.58 0.11 -3.29
N GLU A 394 20.92 -0.93 -3.78
CA GLU A 394 20.44 -2.04 -2.98
C GLU A 394 21.56 -2.66 -2.10
N GLY A 395 21.29 -2.82 -0.81
CA GLY A 395 22.26 -3.33 0.17
C GLY A 395 23.26 -2.30 0.70
N LYS A 396 23.15 -1.02 0.28
CA LYS A 396 23.94 0.09 0.84
C LYS A 396 23.06 1.01 1.65
N ASN A 397 23.55 1.43 2.81
CA ASN A 397 22.89 2.38 3.70
C ASN A 397 21.41 2.02 4.02
N GLU A 398 21.09 0.73 4.12
CA GLU A 398 19.73 0.27 4.45
C GLU A 398 19.30 0.75 5.83
N TYR A 399 20.25 0.83 6.75
CA TYR A 399 20.09 1.41 8.09
C TYR A 399 21.43 1.89 8.63
N VAL A 400 21.38 2.86 9.55
CA VAL A 400 22.53 3.40 10.26
C VAL A 400 22.24 3.40 11.76
N ALA A 401 23.21 2.96 12.57
CA ALA A 401 23.07 2.88 14.03
C ALA A 401 23.17 4.27 14.68
N ILE A 402 22.38 4.49 15.72
CA ILE A 402 22.45 5.70 16.54
C ILE A 402 23.36 5.42 17.73
N ARG A 403 24.40 6.25 17.92
CA ARG A 403 25.46 6.14 18.93
C ARG A 403 25.59 7.44 19.74
N PRO A 404 24.64 7.73 20.64
CA PRO A 404 24.61 8.99 21.37
C PRO A 404 25.81 9.20 22.30
N GLU A 405 26.49 8.13 22.67
CA GLU A 405 27.72 8.17 23.49
C GLU A 405 28.87 8.95 22.81
N LEU A 406 28.88 9.03 21.48
CA LEU A 406 29.89 9.77 20.72
C LEU A 406 29.74 11.30 20.85
N LYS A 407 28.54 11.76 21.21
CA LYS A 407 28.23 13.20 21.31
C LYS A 407 29.23 13.99 22.16
N LYS A 408 29.53 13.49 23.36
CA LYS A 408 30.48 14.14 24.25
C LYS A 408 31.88 14.24 23.67
N GLN A 409 32.36 13.18 23.00
CA GLN A 409 33.68 13.15 22.37
C GLN A 409 33.78 14.21 21.27
N ILE A 410 32.71 14.36 20.47
CA ILE A 410 32.64 15.35 19.41
C ILE A 410 32.61 16.77 20.02
N GLU A 411 31.79 17.01 21.03
CA GLU A 411 31.73 18.31 21.71
C GLU A 411 33.10 18.69 22.31
N GLU A 412 33.81 17.74 22.92
CA GLU A 412 35.18 17.96 23.41
C GLU A 412 36.16 18.26 22.27
N LEU A 413 36.06 17.60 21.12
CA LEU A 413 36.89 17.89 19.95
C LEU A 413 36.68 19.33 19.47
N TYR A 414 35.43 19.78 19.38
CA TYR A 414 35.11 21.16 18.99
C TYR A 414 35.62 22.21 20.01
N GLN A 415 35.73 21.82 21.28
CA GLN A 415 36.31 22.72 22.31
C GLN A 415 37.84 22.77 22.23
N LYS A 416 38.49 21.63 22.04
CA LYS A 416 39.96 21.52 22.07
C LYS A 416 40.63 21.85 20.73
N HIS A 417 40.01 21.45 19.63
CA HIS A 417 40.55 21.55 18.27
C HIS A 417 39.46 22.05 17.28
N PRO A 418 38.99 23.31 17.43
CA PRO A 418 37.80 23.79 16.70
C PRO A 418 37.99 23.84 15.16
N GLU A 419 39.18 24.12 14.66
CA GLU A 419 39.43 24.16 13.20
C GLU A 419 39.42 22.75 12.61
N GLU A 420 40.15 21.82 13.20
CA GLU A 420 40.20 20.43 12.77
C GLU A 420 38.83 19.76 12.86
N ALA A 421 38.04 20.07 13.89
CA ALA A 421 36.69 19.58 14.05
C ALA A 421 35.74 20.11 12.97
N ARG A 422 35.84 21.40 12.61
CA ARG A 422 35.06 22.01 11.54
C ARG A 422 35.41 21.45 10.17
N ASP A 423 36.68 21.23 9.89
CA ASP A 423 37.14 20.62 8.64
C ASP A 423 36.65 19.18 8.52
N SER A 424 36.57 18.42 9.61
CA SER A 424 36.17 17.04 9.64
C SER A 424 34.64 16.83 9.61
N PHE A 425 33.87 17.71 10.30
CA PHE A 425 32.43 17.47 10.54
C PHE A 425 31.54 18.70 10.27
N GLY A 426 32.09 19.76 9.69
CA GLY A 426 31.35 20.99 9.38
C GLY A 426 31.25 21.94 10.61
N ASN A 427 30.53 23.04 10.45
CA ASN A 427 30.38 24.04 11.53
C ASN A 427 29.47 23.56 12.67
N ASP A 428 28.49 22.74 12.37
CA ASP A 428 27.58 22.12 13.34
C ASP A 428 27.52 20.61 13.11
N PRO A 429 28.20 19.81 13.95
CA PRO A 429 28.30 18.37 13.76
C PRO A 429 26.97 17.61 13.88
N PHE A 430 25.96 18.24 14.52
CA PHE A 430 24.65 17.63 14.77
C PHE A 430 23.53 18.15 13.86
N GLU A 431 23.89 18.97 12.87
CA GLU A 431 22.98 19.34 11.80
C GLU A 431 22.81 18.18 10.81
N VAL A 432 21.58 17.91 10.41
CA VAL A 432 21.21 16.79 9.50
C VAL A 432 22.12 16.73 8.27
N LYS A 433 22.40 17.87 7.61
CA LYS A 433 23.26 17.90 6.41
C LYS A 433 24.67 17.40 6.70
N ASN A 434 25.24 17.78 7.84
CA ASN A 434 26.58 17.37 8.25
C ASN A 434 26.61 15.91 8.73
N ILE A 435 25.58 15.49 9.47
CA ILE A 435 25.42 14.08 9.87
C ILE A 435 25.35 13.17 8.63
N LEU A 436 24.52 13.51 7.67
CA LEU A 436 24.41 12.70 6.44
C LEU A 436 25.73 12.69 5.67
N LYS A 437 26.35 13.84 5.48
CA LYS A 437 27.58 13.97 4.69
C LYS A 437 28.80 13.29 5.31
N TYR A 438 29.04 13.52 6.59
CA TYR A 438 30.30 13.14 7.23
C TYR A 438 30.22 11.85 8.05
N TRP A 439 28.98 11.39 8.40
CA TRP A 439 28.77 10.24 9.25
C TRP A 439 27.92 9.16 8.55
N ALA A 440 26.64 9.37 8.38
CA ALA A 440 25.71 8.32 7.95
C ALA A 440 26.04 7.74 6.57
N LEU A 441 26.50 8.56 5.62
CA LEU A 441 26.85 8.15 4.25
C LEU A 441 28.37 8.00 4.05
N SER A 442 29.14 7.97 5.13
CA SER A 442 30.59 7.82 5.07
C SER A 442 30.97 6.41 4.61
N GLU A 443 31.98 6.33 3.74
CA GLU A 443 32.57 5.03 3.35
C GLU A 443 33.47 4.43 4.44
N LYS A 444 33.88 5.26 5.42
CA LYS A 444 34.70 4.83 6.55
C LYS A 444 33.81 4.17 7.59
N GLN A 445 34.06 2.90 7.88
CA GLN A 445 33.21 2.07 8.73
C GLN A 445 33.02 2.65 10.16
N ASP A 446 34.04 3.28 10.70
CA ASP A 446 34.00 3.93 12.03
C ASP A 446 33.08 5.14 12.10
N PHE A 447 32.82 5.79 10.96
CA PHE A 447 31.95 6.97 10.85
C PHE A 447 30.54 6.65 10.34
N HIS A 448 30.24 5.39 10.04
CA HIS A 448 28.92 4.99 9.54
C HIS A 448 27.90 4.85 10.68
N VAL A 449 27.66 5.96 11.39
CA VAL A 449 26.78 6.04 12.56
C VAL A 449 26.10 7.43 12.64
N ILE A 450 25.07 7.54 13.49
CA ILE A 450 24.49 8.82 13.91
C ILE A 450 25.04 9.14 15.30
N PRO A 451 25.87 10.17 15.48
CA PRO A 451 26.64 10.37 16.71
C PRO A 451 25.87 11.10 17.82
N THR A 452 24.56 11.19 17.75
CA THR A 452 23.73 11.94 18.70
C THR A 452 22.32 11.38 18.80
N ASP A 453 21.64 11.63 19.89
CA ASP A 453 20.22 11.37 20.12
C ASP A 453 19.31 12.55 19.74
N THR A 454 19.88 13.66 19.28
CA THR A 454 19.14 14.87 18.92
C THR A 454 19.83 15.52 17.72
N ILE A 455 19.10 15.63 16.61
CA ILE A 455 19.57 16.24 15.37
C ILE A 455 18.91 17.60 15.15
N SER A 456 19.54 18.48 14.38
CA SER A 456 19.03 19.81 14.09
C SER A 456 18.89 20.06 12.58
N ILE A 457 17.94 20.95 12.22
CA ILE A 457 17.79 21.49 10.88
C ILE A 457 17.76 23.01 10.97
N SER A 458 18.64 23.68 10.24
CA SER A 458 18.70 25.13 10.16
C SER A 458 17.50 25.74 9.43
N ILE A 459 17.09 26.95 9.84
CA ILE A 459 15.93 27.65 9.30
C ILE A 459 16.37 28.89 8.52
N ASP A 460 15.99 28.93 7.23
CA ASP A 460 16.03 30.17 6.46
C ASP A 460 14.78 31.00 6.79
N LYS A 461 14.97 32.00 7.67
CA LYS A 461 13.89 32.87 8.16
C LYS A 461 13.23 33.69 7.03
N ASP A 462 13.98 34.08 6.02
CA ASP A 462 13.44 34.84 4.89
C ASP A 462 12.59 33.94 3.98
N ALA A 463 13.01 32.70 3.76
CA ALA A 463 12.22 31.71 3.06
C ALA A 463 10.92 31.39 3.81
N VAL A 464 10.97 31.21 5.13
CA VAL A 464 9.79 30.99 5.98
C VAL A 464 8.79 32.14 5.84
N LEU A 465 9.25 33.39 5.88
CA LEU A 465 8.38 34.57 5.73
C LEU A 465 7.71 34.66 4.35
N ARG A 466 8.38 34.21 3.29
CA ARG A 466 7.82 34.16 1.92
C ARG A 466 6.88 32.96 1.68
N SER A 467 7.02 31.90 2.47
CA SER A 467 6.38 30.60 2.19
C SER A 467 4.87 30.54 2.51
N GLY A 468 4.33 31.55 3.23
CA GLY A 468 2.94 31.57 3.69
C GLY A 468 2.62 30.43 4.69
N ILE A 469 3.60 29.98 5.49
CA ILE A 469 3.41 29.06 6.61
C ILE A 469 2.54 29.72 7.68
N MET A 470 1.62 28.97 8.30
CA MET A 470 0.85 29.43 9.44
C MET A 470 1.79 29.83 10.58
N LEU A 471 1.73 31.09 10.99
CA LEU A 471 2.51 31.57 12.14
C LEU A 471 1.80 31.19 13.45
N PRO A 472 2.55 30.86 14.52
CA PRO A 472 2.00 30.69 15.85
C PRO A 472 1.25 31.95 16.32
N ASP A 473 0.17 31.77 17.09
CA ASP A 473 -0.69 32.87 17.58
C ASP A 473 0.10 33.93 18.34
N SER A 474 1.13 33.51 19.08
CA SER A 474 1.98 34.39 19.88
C SER A 474 2.85 35.35 19.07
N ILE A 475 3.14 35.07 17.80
CA ILE A 475 4.01 35.89 16.94
C ILE A 475 3.34 36.44 15.68
N ARG A 476 2.14 35.98 15.32
CA ARG A 476 1.45 36.42 14.08
C ARG A 476 1.10 37.91 14.04
N HIS A 477 1.08 38.59 15.19
CA HIS A 477 0.83 40.01 15.29
C HIS A 477 2.10 40.84 15.02
N LEU A 478 3.30 40.25 15.11
CA LEU A 478 4.57 40.89 14.85
C LEU A 478 4.79 41.17 13.36
N LYS A 479 5.63 42.16 13.02
CA LYS A 479 5.94 42.54 11.64
C LYS A 479 7.43 42.81 11.43
N GLY A 480 7.88 42.70 10.19
CA GLY A 480 9.23 43.09 9.78
C GLY A 480 10.35 42.43 10.60
N LYS A 481 11.26 43.23 11.16
CA LYS A 481 12.43 42.70 11.88
C LYS A 481 12.06 41.97 13.16
N GLU A 482 11.02 42.41 13.87
CA GLU A 482 10.55 41.74 15.10
C GLU A 482 10.04 40.35 14.82
N LEU A 483 9.23 40.18 13.79
CA LEU A 483 8.73 38.87 13.35
C LEU A 483 9.90 37.95 12.92
N LYS A 484 10.85 38.48 12.12
CA LYS A 484 12.03 37.73 11.72
C LYS A 484 12.85 37.24 12.89
N ASN A 485 13.04 38.09 13.94
CA ASN A 485 13.77 37.71 15.15
C ASN A 485 13.03 36.66 15.99
N ALA A 486 11.71 36.63 15.95
CA ALA A 486 10.91 35.66 16.68
C ALA A 486 10.91 34.25 16.05
N ILE A 487 11.30 34.12 14.79
CA ILE A 487 11.45 32.82 14.14
C ILE A 487 12.71 32.12 14.69
N PRO A 488 12.64 30.84 15.12
CA PRO A 488 13.81 30.12 15.63
C PRO A 488 14.89 29.96 14.56
N ASP A 489 16.15 29.79 14.98
CA ASP A 489 17.27 29.56 14.05
C ASP A 489 17.34 28.10 13.57
N LYS A 490 16.86 27.18 14.40
CA LYS A 490 16.87 25.73 14.15
C LYS A 490 15.64 25.03 14.72
N ILE A 491 15.30 23.91 14.13
CA ILE A 491 14.44 22.90 14.76
C ILE A 491 15.28 21.74 15.27
N TYR A 492 14.76 21.03 16.24
CA TYR A 492 15.40 19.88 16.87
C TYR A 492 14.49 18.66 16.82
N ILE A 493 15.02 17.54 16.32
CA ILE A 493 14.31 16.26 16.24
C ILE A 493 14.98 15.27 17.19
N SER A 494 14.20 14.68 18.09
CA SER A 494 14.67 13.69 19.05
C SER A 494 14.69 12.29 18.44
N LEU A 495 15.81 11.58 18.63
CA LEU A 495 16.02 10.19 18.24
C LEU A 495 16.13 9.25 19.46
N LYS A 496 15.80 9.72 20.68
CA LYS A 496 16.06 9.00 21.95
C LYS A 496 15.47 7.58 22.01
N ASP A 497 14.31 7.35 21.35
CA ASP A 497 13.64 6.06 21.37
C ASP A 497 14.02 5.16 20.19
N MET A 498 15.01 5.59 19.39
CA MET A 498 15.44 4.90 18.18
C MET A 498 16.85 4.33 18.37
N ARG A 499 17.07 3.14 17.83
CA ARG A 499 18.40 2.50 17.79
C ARG A 499 19.06 2.64 16.42
N ILE A 500 18.27 2.77 15.39
CA ILE A 500 18.71 2.88 14.00
C ILE A 500 17.85 3.92 13.25
N LEU A 501 18.41 4.54 12.23
CA LEU A 501 17.67 5.20 11.15
C LEU A 501 17.68 4.29 9.93
N THR A 502 16.51 4.12 9.31
CA THR A 502 16.38 3.41 8.03
C THR A 502 16.76 4.34 6.87
N LYS A 503 17.00 3.75 5.68
CA LYS A 503 17.23 4.53 4.44
C LYS A 503 16.10 5.54 4.19
N VAL A 504 14.86 5.16 4.42
CA VAL A 504 13.68 6.05 4.25
C VAL A 504 13.73 7.22 5.23
N ASP A 505 14.06 6.97 6.52
CA ASP A 505 14.18 8.02 7.53
C ASP A 505 15.27 9.03 7.15
N MET A 506 16.43 8.53 6.71
CA MET A 506 17.55 9.39 6.29
C MET A 506 17.20 10.22 5.05
N LEU A 507 16.52 9.65 4.05
CA LEU A 507 16.05 10.38 2.87
C LEU A 507 15.02 11.44 3.23
N MET A 508 14.09 11.13 4.14
CA MET A 508 13.13 12.13 4.64
C MET A 508 13.84 13.28 5.31
N LEU A 509 14.78 13.00 6.21
CA LEU A 509 15.58 14.03 6.90
C LEU A 509 16.37 14.89 5.93
N GLU A 510 16.97 14.28 4.88
CA GLU A 510 17.68 15.02 3.85
C GLU A 510 16.76 15.97 3.08
N MET A 511 15.60 15.47 2.66
CA MET A 511 14.62 16.32 1.96
C MET A 511 14.13 17.46 2.85
N LEU A 512 13.84 17.20 4.13
CA LEU A 512 13.47 18.24 5.09
C LEU A 512 14.55 19.31 5.23
N ALA A 513 15.82 18.89 5.32
CA ALA A 513 16.95 19.79 5.46
C ALA A 513 17.26 20.57 4.18
N ASN A 514 17.13 19.93 3.00
CA ASN A 514 17.50 20.51 1.71
C ASN A 514 16.40 21.33 1.05
N CYS A 515 15.13 21.20 1.47
CA CYS A 515 14.03 22.05 0.99
C CYS A 515 14.23 23.53 1.33
N ASN A 516 15.07 23.86 2.29
CA ASN A 516 15.42 25.21 2.75
C ASN A 516 14.20 26.11 3.04
N TRP A 517 13.06 25.49 3.37
CA TRP A 517 11.78 26.15 3.62
C TRP A 517 11.17 26.89 2.40
N GLU A 518 11.86 26.91 1.27
CA GLU A 518 11.38 27.48 0.00
C GLU A 518 10.44 26.53 -0.74
N ARG A 519 10.78 25.25 -0.73
CA ARG A 519 9.97 24.21 -1.34
C ARG A 519 9.05 23.59 -0.29
N PRO A 520 7.71 23.79 -0.39
CA PRO A 520 6.77 23.29 0.62
C PRO A 520 6.77 21.76 0.67
N LEU A 521 6.82 21.20 1.88
CA LEU A 521 6.82 19.77 2.11
C LEU A 521 5.60 19.36 2.93
N TYR A 522 4.90 18.35 2.46
CA TYR A 522 3.66 17.84 3.01
C TYR A 522 3.73 16.34 3.28
N MET A 523 2.93 15.90 4.25
CA MET A 523 2.69 14.49 4.53
C MET A 523 1.19 14.20 4.37
N ALA A 524 0.83 13.20 3.60
CA ALA A 524 -0.56 12.80 3.42
C ALA A 524 -1.16 12.29 4.74
N ILE A 525 -2.44 12.56 4.99
CA ILE A 525 -3.13 12.16 6.23
C ILE A 525 -3.13 10.64 6.44
N SER A 526 -2.98 9.88 5.38
CA SER A 526 -2.99 8.42 5.36
C SER A 526 -1.62 7.77 5.57
N VAL A 527 -0.52 8.55 5.62
CA VAL A 527 0.84 8.00 5.79
C VAL A 527 0.99 7.22 7.10
N GLY A 528 0.28 7.62 8.16
CA GLY A 528 0.34 6.95 9.45
C GLY A 528 1.75 6.95 10.06
N GLU A 529 2.08 5.89 10.80
CA GLU A 529 3.37 5.73 11.50
C GLU A 529 4.42 5.02 10.61
N VAL A 530 4.66 5.54 9.40
CA VAL A 530 5.69 4.97 8.50
C VAL A 530 7.09 5.21 9.04
N SER A 531 7.31 6.36 9.69
CA SER A 531 8.56 6.71 10.35
C SER A 531 8.37 6.81 11.86
N LYS A 532 9.36 6.33 12.61
CA LYS A 532 9.42 6.52 14.07
C LYS A 532 9.94 7.89 14.50
N LEU A 533 10.26 8.74 13.54
CA LEU A 533 10.68 10.12 13.79
C LEU A 533 9.52 10.90 14.43
N LYS A 534 9.75 11.44 15.62
CA LYS A 534 8.74 12.18 16.38
C LYS A 534 8.82 13.68 16.07
N PHE A 535 8.22 14.10 14.96
CA PHE A 535 8.18 15.51 14.57
C PHE A 535 6.76 16.03 14.22
N ASP A 536 5.70 15.31 14.63
CA ASP A 536 4.29 15.65 14.39
C ASP A 536 3.94 17.06 14.85
N HIS A 537 4.56 17.52 15.94
CA HIS A 537 4.34 18.85 16.50
C HIS A 537 4.87 20.01 15.64
N TYR A 538 5.63 19.71 14.58
CA TYR A 538 6.03 20.65 13.52
C TYR A 538 5.06 20.67 12.33
N PHE A 539 4.00 19.87 12.37
CA PHE A 539 3.03 19.80 11.29
C PHE A 539 1.80 20.66 11.53
N VAL A 540 1.27 21.22 10.44
CA VAL A 540 -0.01 21.93 10.37
C VAL A 540 -0.91 21.25 9.37
N GLN A 541 -2.10 20.87 9.79
CA GLN A 541 -3.11 20.32 8.90
C GLN A 541 -3.76 21.43 8.09
N GLU A 542 -3.68 21.32 6.77
CA GLU A 542 -4.29 22.27 5.82
C GLU A 542 -5.41 21.62 4.98
N GLY A 543 -5.67 20.34 5.17
CA GLY A 543 -6.65 19.53 4.43
C GLY A 543 -6.37 18.05 4.58
N LEU A 544 -6.34 17.32 3.46
CA LEU A 544 -5.92 15.91 3.42
C LEU A 544 -4.41 15.72 3.62
N ALA A 545 -3.65 16.79 3.82
CA ALA A 545 -2.22 16.72 4.07
C ALA A 545 -1.79 17.70 5.17
N PHE A 546 -0.67 17.35 5.81
CA PHE A 546 -0.01 18.12 6.84
C PHE A 546 1.21 18.82 6.26
N ARG A 547 1.31 20.11 6.44
CA ARG A 547 2.47 20.91 6.04
C ARG A 547 3.54 20.88 7.10
N PHE A 548 4.78 20.59 6.72
CA PHE A 548 5.95 20.73 7.59
C PHE A 548 6.34 22.19 7.77
N THR A 549 6.59 22.60 9.01
CA THR A 549 6.86 23.99 9.39
C THR A 549 8.00 24.07 10.40
N PRO A 550 8.63 25.25 10.58
CA PRO A 550 9.72 25.41 11.56
C PRO A 550 9.24 25.67 13.00
N PHE A 551 7.95 25.55 13.28
CA PHE A 551 7.38 25.87 14.58
C PHE A 551 6.92 24.63 15.32
N ASP A 552 7.41 24.44 16.54
CA ASP A 552 6.87 23.45 17.49
C ASP A 552 5.55 23.98 18.07
N TYR A 553 4.46 23.75 17.38
CA TYR A 553 3.15 24.28 17.78
C TYR A 553 2.67 23.82 19.15
N LYS A 554 3.19 22.73 19.67
CA LYS A 554 2.89 22.28 21.03
C LYS A 554 3.55 23.20 22.06
N LYS A 555 4.81 23.55 21.88
CA LYS A 555 5.52 24.51 22.72
C LYS A 555 4.96 25.93 22.58
N TRP A 556 4.49 26.30 21.39
CA TRP A 556 3.91 27.60 21.12
C TRP A 556 2.44 27.73 21.54
N GLY A 557 1.83 26.69 22.12
CA GLY A 557 0.47 26.72 22.66
C GLY A 557 -0.66 26.70 21.63
N ASN A 558 -0.36 26.40 20.36
CA ASN A 558 -1.37 26.32 19.29
C ASN A 558 -2.05 24.95 19.21
N VAL A 559 -1.45 23.90 19.79
CA VAL A 559 -2.04 22.57 19.87
C VAL A 559 -2.95 22.49 21.07
N LYS A 560 -4.23 22.17 20.85
CA LYS A 560 -5.25 22.05 21.90
C LYS A 560 -5.87 20.66 21.85
N GLY A 561 -6.16 20.12 23.05
CA GLY A 561 -6.70 18.77 23.21
C GLY A 561 -5.66 17.68 22.96
N ASP A 562 -6.11 16.52 22.51
CA ASP A 562 -5.28 15.31 22.32
C ASP A 562 -4.54 15.25 20.97
N ASN A 563 -4.59 16.32 20.18
CA ASN A 563 -3.87 16.38 18.92
C ASN A 563 -2.36 16.58 19.15
N ASN A 564 -1.55 16.03 18.27
CA ASN A 564 -0.10 16.26 18.24
C ASN A 564 0.33 17.34 17.24
N TYR A 565 -0.58 17.91 16.46
CA TYR A 565 -0.36 18.87 15.37
C TYR A 565 -1.33 20.05 15.45
N ALA A 566 -0.99 21.15 14.81
CA ALA A 566 -1.85 22.31 14.68
C ALA A 566 -2.77 22.20 13.44
N ILE A 567 -3.81 23.04 13.40
CA ILE A 567 -4.78 23.10 12.29
C ILE A 567 -4.83 24.54 11.77
N ASP A 568 -4.58 24.74 10.49
CA ASP A 568 -4.86 25.99 9.80
C ASP A 568 -6.33 26.01 9.38
N VAL A 569 -7.17 26.58 10.23
CA VAL A 569 -8.64 26.57 10.05
C VAL A 569 -9.06 27.29 8.78
N GLU A 570 -8.37 28.37 8.40
CA GLU A 570 -8.71 29.15 7.21
C GLU A 570 -8.40 28.37 5.93
N ARG A 571 -7.20 27.76 5.85
CA ARG A 571 -6.85 26.92 4.71
C ARG A 571 -7.68 25.63 4.66
N LEU A 572 -7.93 25.02 5.81
CA LEU A 572 -8.79 23.85 5.90
C LEU A 572 -10.20 24.16 5.40
N TYR A 573 -10.77 25.32 5.81
CA TYR A 573 -12.09 25.76 5.35
C TYR A 573 -12.09 26.00 3.84
N GLU A 574 -11.11 26.75 3.32
CA GLU A 574 -10.99 27.02 1.88
C GLU A 574 -10.87 25.73 1.07
N ASN A 575 -10.02 24.80 1.49
CA ASN A 575 -9.85 23.53 0.80
C ASN A 575 -11.13 22.69 0.82
N VAL A 576 -11.73 22.47 2.01
CA VAL A 576 -12.87 21.58 2.18
C VAL A 576 -14.14 22.14 1.56
N MET A 577 -14.37 23.44 1.67
CA MET A 577 -15.64 24.04 1.24
C MET A 577 -15.61 24.59 -0.20
N ASN A 578 -14.44 25.00 -0.71
CA ASN A 578 -14.37 25.72 -1.98
C ASN A 578 -13.53 25.02 -3.05
N ARG A 579 -12.48 24.27 -2.67
CA ARG A 579 -11.53 23.69 -3.64
C ARG A 579 -11.76 22.20 -3.91
N TYR A 580 -12.22 21.45 -2.92
CA TYR A 580 -12.40 20.01 -3.03
C TYR A 580 -13.61 19.62 -3.87
N LYS A 581 -13.49 18.45 -4.51
CA LYS A 581 -14.56 17.76 -5.22
C LYS A 581 -14.90 16.47 -4.47
N TYR A 582 -16.15 16.07 -4.52
CA TYR A 582 -16.66 14.95 -3.74
C TYR A 582 -17.25 13.83 -4.59
N GLY A 583 -16.78 13.69 -5.83
CA GLY A 583 -17.01 12.52 -6.68
C GLY A 583 -18.44 12.16 -6.99
N GLY A 584 -19.37 13.15 -6.93
CA GLY A 584 -20.79 12.91 -7.14
C GLY A 584 -21.46 12.12 -6.01
N LEU A 585 -20.92 12.21 -4.76
CA LEU A 585 -21.47 11.51 -3.59
C LEU A 585 -22.93 11.89 -3.26
N ASP A 586 -23.41 12.99 -3.79
CA ASP A 586 -24.78 13.47 -3.73
C ASP A 586 -25.72 12.85 -4.79
N THR A 587 -25.18 11.99 -5.68
CA THR A 587 -25.96 11.31 -6.72
C THR A 587 -26.84 10.23 -6.09
N PRO A 588 -28.18 10.30 -6.21
CA PRO A 588 -29.05 9.28 -5.67
C PRO A 588 -28.78 7.90 -6.27
N GLY A 589 -28.68 6.89 -5.42
CA GLY A 589 -28.45 5.50 -5.84
C GLY A 589 -27.00 5.17 -6.21
N LEU A 590 -26.06 6.11 -6.03
CA LEU A 590 -24.63 5.82 -6.20
C LEU A 590 -24.20 4.67 -5.26
N TYR A 591 -23.63 3.63 -5.84
CA TYR A 591 -23.08 2.52 -5.07
C TYR A 591 -21.59 2.73 -4.80
N LEU A 592 -21.19 2.60 -3.55
CA LEU A 592 -19.80 2.63 -3.11
C LEU A 592 -19.49 1.35 -2.34
N ASP A 593 -18.52 0.59 -2.81
CA ASP A 593 -17.97 -0.54 -2.07
C ASP A 593 -17.24 -0.10 -0.80
N GLU A 594 -16.99 -1.04 0.11
CA GLU A 594 -16.35 -0.78 1.40
C GLU A 594 -15.01 -0.05 1.26
N THR A 595 -14.17 -0.41 0.28
CA THR A 595 -12.86 0.21 0.06
C THR A 595 -12.99 1.67 -0.35
N THR A 596 -13.95 1.98 -1.22
CA THR A 596 -14.24 3.36 -1.64
C THR A 596 -14.84 4.18 -0.49
N LEU A 597 -15.71 3.59 0.33
CA LEU A 597 -16.25 4.24 1.53
C LEU A 597 -15.17 4.67 2.52
N ARG A 598 -14.07 3.91 2.64
CA ARG A 598 -12.92 4.28 3.49
C ARG A 598 -12.33 5.63 3.08
N THR A 599 -12.31 5.98 1.80
CA THR A 599 -11.85 7.30 1.33
C THR A 599 -12.80 8.41 1.76
N CYS A 600 -14.10 8.13 1.81
CA CYS A 600 -15.12 9.07 2.29
C CYS A 600 -14.96 9.38 3.79
N TYR A 601 -14.49 8.41 4.59
CA TYR A 601 -14.25 8.65 6.03
C TYR A 601 -13.18 9.70 6.29
N TYR A 602 -12.15 9.82 5.44
CA TYR A 602 -11.17 10.89 5.56
C TYR A 602 -11.82 12.27 5.37
N HIS A 603 -12.68 12.43 4.37
CA HIS A 603 -13.43 13.68 4.18
C HIS A 603 -14.36 13.97 5.35
N ARG A 604 -15.13 12.98 5.81
CA ARG A 604 -16.02 13.11 6.99
C ARG A 604 -15.25 13.57 8.23
N ARG A 605 -14.08 13.00 8.46
CA ARG A 605 -13.20 13.41 9.56
C ARG A 605 -12.77 14.86 9.43
N LEU A 606 -12.43 15.33 8.22
CA LEU A 606 -12.07 16.73 7.98
C LEU A 606 -13.23 17.67 8.27
N PHE A 607 -14.45 17.37 7.80
CA PHE A 607 -15.64 18.17 8.09
C PHE A 607 -15.90 18.26 9.60
N ALA A 608 -15.88 17.13 10.30
CA ALA A 608 -16.09 17.10 11.75
C ALA A 608 -15.02 17.90 12.50
N GLN A 609 -13.77 17.78 12.09
CA GLN A 609 -12.63 18.51 12.67
C GLN A 609 -12.75 20.01 12.41
N LEU A 610 -13.07 20.41 11.18
CA LEU A 610 -13.29 21.81 10.81
C LEU A 610 -14.45 22.44 11.60
N ALA A 611 -15.58 21.75 11.69
CA ALA A 611 -16.73 22.21 12.47
C ALA A 611 -16.38 22.41 13.96
N LYS A 612 -15.65 21.44 14.56
CA LYS A 612 -15.17 21.52 15.94
C LYS A 612 -14.27 22.74 16.16
N GLU A 613 -13.33 23.00 15.26
CA GLU A 613 -12.41 24.14 15.38
C GLU A 613 -13.12 25.48 15.19
N LEU A 614 -14.05 25.60 14.24
CA LEU A 614 -14.87 26.82 14.04
C LEU A 614 -15.74 27.12 15.26
N ILE A 615 -16.39 26.11 15.85
CA ILE A 615 -17.16 26.27 17.10
C ILE A 615 -16.25 26.76 18.23
N ARG A 616 -15.05 26.19 18.35
CA ARG A 616 -14.08 26.59 19.37
C ARG A 616 -13.60 28.03 19.22
N GLN A 617 -13.52 28.52 17.98
CA GLN A 617 -13.18 29.91 17.68
C GLN A 617 -14.37 30.88 17.80
N GLY A 618 -15.58 30.35 18.06
CA GLY A 618 -16.81 31.15 18.14
C GLY A 618 -17.46 31.48 16.79
N ASP A 619 -16.92 30.93 15.67
CA ASP A 619 -17.47 31.14 14.34
C ASP A 619 -18.60 30.13 14.03
N ASN A 620 -19.71 30.35 14.72
CA ASN A 620 -20.89 29.47 14.58
C ASN A 620 -21.54 29.59 13.18
N THR A 621 -21.29 30.69 12.46
CA THR A 621 -21.85 30.88 11.10
C THR A 621 -21.21 29.94 10.10
N ARG A 622 -19.85 29.90 10.05
CA ARG A 622 -19.15 28.96 9.19
C ARG A 622 -19.35 27.54 9.67
N ALA A 623 -19.36 27.27 10.99
CA ALA A 623 -19.61 25.93 11.54
C ALA A 623 -20.95 25.36 11.08
N ARG A 624 -22.04 26.15 11.09
CA ARG A 624 -23.38 25.74 10.57
C ARG A 624 -23.32 25.41 9.08
N LYS A 625 -22.61 26.21 8.26
CA LYS A 625 -22.43 25.91 6.83
C LYS A 625 -21.73 24.60 6.60
N VAL A 626 -20.64 24.34 7.36
CA VAL A 626 -19.88 23.08 7.29
C VAL A 626 -20.76 21.89 7.65
N LEU A 627 -21.53 21.98 8.73
CA LEU A 627 -22.43 20.90 9.17
C LEU A 627 -23.60 20.68 8.21
N ALA A 628 -24.11 21.74 7.57
CA ALA A 628 -25.19 21.64 6.57
C ALA A 628 -24.68 21.01 5.25
N TYR A 629 -23.42 21.21 4.91
CA TYR A 629 -22.79 20.63 3.71
C TYR A 629 -22.33 19.18 3.93
N PHE A 630 -22.26 18.73 5.17
CA PHE A 630 -21.77 17.41 5.53
C PHE A 630 -22.64 16.31 4.91
N PRO A 631 -22.08 15.46 4.04
CA PRO A 631 -22.83 14.43 3.32
C PRO A 631 -23.20 13.24 4.21
#